data_84b50918fa866574ed74205b1d367825
#
_entry.id   84b50918fa866574ed74205b1d367825
#
_cell.length_a   1.000
_cell.length_b   1.000
_cell.length_c   1.000
_cell.angle_alpha   90.00
_cell.angle_beta   90.00
_cell.angle_gamma   90.00
#
_symmetry.space_group_name_H-M   'P 1'
#
loop_
_entity.id
_entity.type
_entity.pdbx_description
1 polymer ?
#
loop_
_entity_poly.entity_id
_entity_poly.type
_entity_poly.pdbx_seq_one_letter_code
_entity_poly.pdbx_strand_id
1 'polypeptide(L)'
;SLIPYASTNKVWTKVNNYNYQLFEEEVYMATADIFDCFGFECLVGDFSRIKEPNTVAISESVAEKMNVGIGDVIYTQAARIAGEEPEELPSVENVVVAVYSDMDINTFLGKWQIITYDDGAYTTTNNNWNYSNFVRLREGAEKEAFLNLFQHYYSQWYFAQVEEWIELWPEDEDEIRDEAENGGDILDTRLVALEDTYYRGNFHANYIFETGNGSAPIILTTIALVIVIIAFINFVNFFFALVPVRMRAVNICKVFGASQGTLRWNFLFEAIGLVLISMALTFYLMIAIQESFITQYVTCSL
;
A
#
# COMPACT_ATOMS: atom_id res chain seq x y z
N SER A 1 2.05 -9.23 -14.60
CA SER A 1 2.95 -9.75 -13.56
C SER A 1 2.14 -10.50 -12.53
N LEU A 2 2.67 -11.58 -12.04
CA LEU A 2 2.05 -12.48 -11.08
C LEU A 2 2.82 -12.41 -9.79
N ILE A 3 2.10 -12.28 -8.67
CA ILE A 3 2.70 -12.29 -7.36
C ILE A 3 2.04 -13.41 -6.59
N PRO A 4 2.75 -14.51 -6.34
CA PRO A 4 2.26 -15.53 -5.44
C PRO A 4 2.30 -15.03 -3.99
N TYR A 5 1.54 -15.69 -3.15
CA TYR A 5 1.53 -15.49 -1.71
C TYR A 5 2.94 -15.56 -1.10
N ALA A 6 3.21 -14.70 -0.13
CA ALA A 6 4.47 -14.69 0.61
C ALA A 6 4.79 -16.08 1.16
N SER A 7 5.93 -16.64 0.74
CA SER A 7 6.26 -18.01 1.08
C SER A 7 6.86 -18.18 2.47
N THR A 8 7.58 -17.18 2.97
CA THR A 8 8.27 -17.26 4.27
C THR A 8 8.53 -15.88 4.86
N ASN A 9 8.63 -15.83 6.19
CA ASN A 9 9.04 -14.64 6.94
C ASN A 9 10.45 -14.80 7.52
N LYS A 10 11.21 -15.78 7.04
CA LYS A 10 12.53 -16.09 7.59
C LYS A 10 13.57 -16.10 6.48
N VAL A 11 14.59 -15.30 6.66
CA VAL A 11 15.72 -15.20 5.75
C VAL A 11 17.02 -15.29 6.57
N TRP A 12 18.02 -15.95 6.03
CA TRP A 12 19.30 -16.11 6.70
C TRP A 12 20.45 -15.61 5.84
N THR A 13 21.47 -15.08 6.50
CA THR A 13 22.77 -14.85 5.90
C THR A 13 23.80 -15.78 6.55
N LYS A 14 24.79 -16.22 5.79
CA LYS A 14 25.83 -17.09 6.29
C LYS A 14 26.91 -16.27 6.99
N VAL A 15 27.10 -16.48 8.29
CA VAL A 15 28.13 -15.81 9.08
C VAL A 15 29.48 -16.53 8.97
N ASN A 16 29.44 -17.88 9.00
CA ASN A 16 30.60 -18.76 8.77
C ASN A 16 30.10 -20.11 8.27
N ASN A 17 31.02 -21.07 8.08
CA ASN A 17 30.69 -22.39 7.53
C ASN A 17 29.62 -23.19 8.31
N TYR A 18 29.31 -22.80 9.56
CA TYR A 18 28.41 -23.53 10.44
C TYR A 18 27.30 -22.70 11.05
N ASN A 19 27.37 -21.36 10.93
CA ASN A 19 26.43 -20.46 11.58
C ASN A 19 25.73 -19.57 10.57
N TYR A 20 24.40 -19.45 10.73
CA TYR A 20 23.54 -18.55 9.99
C TYR A 20 22.96 -17.50 10.94
N GLN A 21 22.82 -16.28 10.46
CA GLN A 21 22.09 -15.23 11.13
C GLN A 21 20.69 -15.16 10.55
N LEU A 22 19.68 -15.28 11.41
CA LEU A 22 18.26 -15.19 11.04
C LEU A 22 17.81 -13.75 11.02
N PHE A 23 17.03 -13.41 10.00
CA PHE A 23 16.26 -12.18 9.87
C PHE A 23 14.79 -12.52 9.64
N GLU A 24 13.89 -11.74 10.24
CA GLU A 24 12.46 -11.84 10.02
C GLU A 24 12.08 -10.82 8.95
N GLU A 25 12.02 -11.27 7.69
CA GLU A 25 11.65 -10.47 6.52
C GLU A 25 10.70 -11.26 5.64
N GLU A 26 9.69 -10.57 5.11
CA GLU A 26 8.75 -11.19 4.19
C GLU A 26 9.41 -11.36 2.81
N VAL A 27 9.32 -12.59 2.29
CA VAL A 27 9.84 -12.94 0.96
C VAL A 27 8.67 -13.13 0.01
N TYR A 28 8.70 -12.44 -1.10
CA TYR A 28 7.72 -12.55 -2.17
C TYR A 28 8.33 -13.25 -3.38
N MET A 29 7.52 -14.03 -4.08
CA MET A 29 7.90 -14.61 -5.37
C MET A 29 7.16 -13.84 -6.46
N ALA A 30 7.84 -13.45 -7.50
CA ALA A 30 7.23 -12.75 -8.61
C ALA A 30 7.92 -13.01 -9.94
N THR A 31 7.17 -12.82 -11.03
CA THR A 31 7.77 -12.75 -12.35
C THR A 31 8.53 -11.43 -12.54
N ALA A 32 9.58 -11.43 -13.33
CA ALA A 32 10.44 -10.25 -13.54
C ALA A 32 9.68 -9.01 -14.05
N ASP A 33 8.51 -9.19 -14.66
CA ASP A 33 7.69 -8.07 -15.16
C ASP A 33 7.14 -7.16 -14.07
N ILE A 34 7.20 -7.59 -12.80
CA ILE A 34 6.74 -6.78 -11.68
C ILE A 34 7.51 -5.47 -11.56
N PHE A 35 8.81 -5.51 -11.77
CA PHE A 35 9.66 -4.34 -11.63
C PHE A 35 9.29 -3.24 -12.63
N ASP A 36 9.02 -3.62 -13.88
CA ASP A 36 8.54 -2.70 -14.91
C ASP A 36 7.08 -2.24 -14.67
N CYS A 37 6.25 -3.14 -14.15
CA CYS A 37 4.83 -2.85 -13.91
C CYS A 37 4.65 -1.76 -12.86
N PHE A 38 5.43 -1.81 -11.78
CA PHE A 38 5.33 -0.88 -10.66
C PHE A 38 6.40 0.22 -10.67
N GLY A 39 7.32 0.19 -11.62
CA GLY A 39 8.35 1.22 -11.77
C GLY A 39 9.38 1.20 -10.64
N PHE A 40 9.82 0.02 -10.21
CA PHE A 40 10.90 -0.10 -9.23
C PHE A 40 12.17 0.57 -9.74
N GLU A 41 12.82 1.38 -8.92
CA GLU A 41 14.08 2.00 -9.22
C GLU A 41 15.24 1.08 -8.84
N CYS A 42 15.99 0.58 -9.84
CA CYS A 42 17.17 -0.25 -9.61
C CYS A 42 18.35 0.65 -9.24
N LEU A 43 18.89 0.51 -8.03
CA LEU A 43 20.06 1.25 -7.57
C LEU A 43 21.36 0.58 -8.02
N VAL A 44 21.45 -0.73 -7.87
CA VAL A 44 22.62 -1.52 -8.24
C VAL A 44 22.18 -2.87 -8.79
N GLY A 45 22.84 -3.35 -9.85
CA GLY A 45 22.54 -4.65 -10.46
C GLY A 45 21.60 -4.55 -11.65
N ASP A 46 20.86 -5.62 -11.92
CA ASP A 46 19.97 -5.72 -13.08
C ASP A 46 18.78 -6.62 -12.80
N PHE A 47 17.56 -6.09 -12.90
CA PHE A 47 16.32 -6.83 -12.77
C PHE A 47 16.12 -7.92 -13.85
N SER A 48 16.76 -7.77 -15.02
CA SER A 48 16.66 -8.78 -16.07
C SER A 48 17.18 -10.16 -15.64
N ARG A 49 18.06 -10.19 -14.63
CA ARG A 49 18.60 -11.43 -14.05
C ARG A 49 17.65 -12.16 -13.11
N ILE A 50 16.58 -11.53 -12.66
CA ILE A 50 15.51 -12.19 -11.87
C ILE A 50 14.76 -13.26 -12.69
N LYS A 51 15.08 -13.46 -13.94
CA LYS A 51 14.59 -14.58 -14.77
C LYS A 51 15.35 -15.89 -14.58
N GLU A 52 16.43 -15.86 -13.82
CA GLU A 52 17.25 -17.03 -13.51
C GLU A 52 16.80 -17.64 -12.18
N PRO A 53 16.68 -18.99 -12.08
CA PRO A 53 16.39 -19.65 -10.81
C PRO A 53 17.39 -19.27 -9.71
N ASN A 54 16.92 -19.27 -8.47
CA ASN A 54 17.77 -18.95 -7.30
C ASN A 54 18.38 -17.54 -7.34
N THR A 55 17.66 -16.59 -7.90
CA THR A 55 18.03 -15.18 -7.87
C THR A 55 17.03 -14.37 -7.04
N VAL A 56 17.53 -13.26 -6.47
CA VAL A 56 16.74 -12.40 -5.62
C VAL A 56 17.09 -10.92 -5.85
N ALA A 57 16.06 -10.08 -5.83
CA ALA A 57 16.20 -8.65 -5.67
C ALA A 57 15.80 -8.25 -4.26
N ILE A 58 16.53 -7.30 -3.66
CA ILE A 58 16.29 -6.83 -2.31
C ILE A 58 16.22 -5.32 -2.26
N SER A 59 15.50 -4.76 -1.30
CA SER A 59 15.47 -3.32 -1.06
C SER A 59 16.79 -2.84 -0.44
N GLU A 60 17.04 -1.53 -0.55
CA GLU A 60 18.23 -0.88 0.02
C GLU A 60 18.30 -1.09 1.55
N SER A 61 17.20 -0.90 2.25
CA SER A 61 17.12 -1.09 3.71
C SER A 61 17.44 -2.54 4.13
N VAL A 62 16.99 -3.52 3.36
CA VAL A 62 17.31 -4.93 3.62
C VAL A 62 18.79 -5.23 3.30
N ALA A 63 19.32 -4.68 2.21
CA ALA A 63 20.74 -4.82 1.88
C ALA A 63 21.63 -4.28 2.99
N GLU A 64 21.32 -3.11 3.55
CA GLU A 64 22.03 -2.52 4.69
C GLU A 64 21.86 -3.35 5.96
N LYS A 65 20.62 -3.73 6.31
CA LYS A 65 20.29 -4.50 7.51
C LYS A 65 20.99 -5.84 7.55
N MET A 66 21.07 -6.53 6.42
CA MET A 66 21.70 -7.83 6.28
C MET A 66 23.19 -7.74 5.97
N ASN A 67 23.69 -6.55 5.63
CA ASN A 67 25.04 -6.30 5.15
C ASN A 67 25.42 -7.20 3.97
N VAL A 68 24.53 -7.24 2.97
CA VAL A 68 24.69 -8.01 1.73
C VAL A 68 24.60 -7.11 0.51
N GLY A 69 25.29 -7.48 -0.57
CA GLY A 69 25.29 -6.77 -1.83
C GLY A 69 25.17 -7.72 -3.02
N ILE A 70 25.36 -7.16 -4.23
CA ILE A 70 25.29 -7.95 -5.47
C ILE A 70 26.31 -9.09 -5.47
N GLY A 71 25.83 -10.30 -5.74
CA GLY A 71 26.61 -11.53 -5.78
C GLY A 71 26.69 -12.28 -4.45
N ASP A 72 26.27 -11.65 -3.35
CA ASP A 72 26.13 -12.35 -2.08
C ASP A 72 24.94 -13.31 -2.09
N VAL A 73 24.96 -14.30 -1.20
CA VAL A 73 23.93 -15.32 -1.10
C VAL A 73 23.11 -15.10 0.18
N ILE A 74 21.82 -15.01 0.00
CA ILE A 74 20.84 -15.12 1.09
C ILE A 74 20.12 -16.46 1.00
N TYR A 75 19.67 -16.95 2.14
CA TYR A 75 19.02 -18.25 2.25
C TYR A 75 17.56 -18.05 2.64
N THR A 76 16.67 -18.72 1.95
CA THR A 76 15.23 -18.72 2.24
C THR A 76 14.75 -20.14 2.55
N GLN A 77 13.51 -20.28 2.99
CA GLN A 77 12.85 -21.58 3.06
C GLN A 77 12.33 -21.97 1.68
N ALA A 78 12.21 -23.26 1.40
CA ALA A 78 11.49 -23.73 0.21
C ALA A 78 10.02 -23.35 0.30
N ALA A 79 9.39 -23.16 -0.87
CA ALA A 79 7.95 -22.97 -0.96
C ALA A 79 7.24 -24.16 -0.32
N ARG A 80 6.26 -23.90 0.55
CA ARG A 80 5.57 -24.95 1.31
C ARG A 80 4.48 -25.60 0.48
N ILE A 81 4.43 -26.92 0.57
CA ILE A 81 3.24 -27.69 0.19
C ILE A 81 2.28 -27.65 1.38
N ALA A 82 1.01 -27.37 1.15
CA ALA A 82 0.00 -27.28 2.19
C ALA A 82 -0.02 -28.58 3.04
N GLY A 83 0.21 -28.44 4.36
CA GLY A 83 0.20 -29.55 5.32
C GLY A 83 1.57 -30.01 5.84
N GLU A 84 2.66 -29.44 5.36
CA GLU A 84 4.00 -29.73 5.90
C GLU A 84 4.36 -28.80 7.07
N GLU A 85 5.08 -29.36 8.08
CA GLU A 85 5.66 -28.56 9.16
C GLU A 85 6.76 -27.64 8.61
N PRO A 86 6.93 -26.42 9.15
CA PRO A 86 7.96 -25.49 8.67
C PRO A 86 9.35 -26.04 8.96
N GLU A 87 10.18 -26.13 7.94
CA GLU A 87 11.61 -26.33 8.15
C GLU A 87 12.19 -25.14 8.92
N GLU A 88 12.90 -25.42 10.01
CA GLU A 88 13.57 -24.37 10.79
C GLU A 88 14.93 -23.97 10.21
N LEU A 89 15.35 -24.61 9.13
CA LEU A 89 16.66 -24.46 8.51
C LEU A 89 16.58 -23.80 7.14
N PRO A 90 17.60 -23.04 6.73
CA PRO A 90 17.69 -22.50 5.39
C PRO A 90 17.80 -23.61 4.35
N SER A 91 16.94 -23.61 3.34
CA SER A 91 16.89 -24.69 2.36
C SER A 91 17.18 -24.24 0.92
N VAL A 92 16.97 -22.96 0.61
CA VAL A 92 17.16 -22.42 -0.75
C VAL A 92 18.22 -21.31 -0.72
N GLU A 93 19.24 -21.47 -1.56
CA GLU A 93 20.27 -20.44 -1.79
C GLU A 93 19.79 -19.48 -2.88
N ASN A 94 19.78 -18.17 -2.61
CA ASN A 94 19.42 -17.14 -3.58
C ASN A 94 20.55 -16.13 -3.71
N VAL A 95 21.01 -15.89 -4.94
CA VAL A 95 22.04 -14.90 -5.24
C VAL A 95 21.40 -13.53 -5.42
N VAL A 96 21.89 -12.53 -4.72
CA VAL A 96 21.44 -11.13 -4.88
C VAL A 96 21.89 -10.61 -6.23
N VAL A 97 20.95 -10.25 -7.11
CA VAL A 97 21.20 -9.79 -8.47
C VAL A 97 20.80 -8.34 -8.69
N ALA A 98 19.96 -7.79 -7.84
CA ALA A 98 19.54 -6.39 -7.88
C ALA A 98 19.27 -5.85 -6.47
N VAL A 99 19.62 -4.58 -6.27
CA VAL A 99 19.21 -3.79 -5.10
C VAL A 99 18.39 -2.61 -5.63
N TYR A 100 17.20 -2.40 -5.06
CA TYR A 100 16.29 -1.35 -5.46
C TYR A 100 15.98 -0.38 -4.32
N SER A 101 15.54 0.82 -4.69
CA SER A 101 15.12 1.84 -3.73
C SER A 101 13.92 1.36 -2.91
N ASP A 102 13.92 1.66 -1.62
CA ASP A 102 12.77 1.35 -0.76
C ASP A 102 11.49 2.00 -1.30
N MET A 103 10.40 1.24 -1.24
CA MET A 103 9.07 1.76 -1.56
C MET A 103 8.48 2.48 -0.37
N ASP A 104 7.65 3.50 -0.64
CA ASP A 104 6.95 4.21 0.42
C ASP A 104 6.13 3.26 1.29
N ILE A 105 6.28 3.37 2.60
CA ILE A 105 5.54 2.56 3.59
C ILE A 105 4.02 2.75 3.51
N ASN A 106 3.55 3.84 2.87
CA ASN A 106 2.14 4.14 2.64
C ASN A 106 1.55 3.40 1.44
N THR A 107 2.34 2.60 0.74
CA THR A 107 1.89 1.76 -0.35
C THR A 107 1.89 0.29 0.07
N PHE A 108 1.02 -0.51 -0.52
CA PHE A 108 1.04 -1.96 -0.30
C PHE A 108 2.37 -2.61 -0.77
N LEU A 109 3.13 -1.91 -1.62
CA LEU A 109 4.45 -2.32 -2.10
C LEU A 109 5.55 -2.15 -1.04
N GLY A 110 5.32 -1.34 -0.02
CA GLY A 110 6.33 -1.05 1.01
C GLY A 110 6.80 -2.27 1.81
N LYS A 111 6.02 -3.36 1.78
CA LYS A 111 6.39 -4.64 2.38
C LYS A 111 7.20 -5.55 1.45
N TRP A 112 7.25 -5.25 0.16
CA TRP A 112 7.96 -6.06 -0.81
C TRP A 112 9.45 -5.73 -0.81
N GLN A 113 10.10 -6.19 0.22
CA GLN A 113 11.51 -5.87 0.47
C GLN A 113 12.46 -6.93 -0.10
N ILE A 114 11.97 -8.17 -0.28
CA ILE A 114 12.73 -9.28 -0.86
C ILE A 114 11.85 -9.95 -1.90
N ILE A 115 12.30 -9.96 -3.16
CA ILE A 115 11.58 -10.54 -4.29
C ILE A 115 12.44 -11.61 -4.94
N THR A 116 12.00 -12.86 -4.85
CA THR A 116 12.64 -13.99 -5.50
C THR A 116 11.97 -14.30 -6.85
N TYR A 117 12.68 -15.03 -7.67
CA TYR A 117 12.20 -15.48 -8.97
C TYR A 117 11.04 -16.45 -8.85
N ASP A 118 10.05 -16.25 -9.73
CA ASP A 118 8.99 -17.21 -10.05
C ASP A 118 9.03 -17.47 -11.56
N ASP A 119 9.16 -18.71 -11.97
CA ASP A 119 9.16 -19.11 -13.38
C ASP A 119 7.79 -19.03 -14.04
N GLY A 120 6.76 -18.72 -13.26
CA GLY A 120 5.38 -18.70 -13.73
C GLY A 120 4.83 -20.09 -14.08
N ALA A 121 5.55 -21.17 -13.74
CA ALA A 121 5.11 -22.54 -14.06
C ALA A 121 3.78 -22.89 -13.41
N TYR A 122 3.54 -22.36 -12.21
CA TYR A 122 2.26 -22.53 -11.51
C TYR A 122 1.09 -21.78 -12.17
N THR A 123 1.36 -20.82 -13.06
CA THR A 123 0.33 -20.01 -13.70
C THR A 123 -0.23 -20.63 -14.96
N THR A 124 0.54 -21.52 -15.58
CA THR A 124 0.14 -22.19 -16.83
C THR A 124 -0.50 -23.53 -16.59
N THR A 125 -0.33 -24.11 -15.42
CA THR A 125 -0.72 -25.50 -15.18
C THR A 125 -1.89 -25.68 -14.24
N ASN A 126 -2.32 -24.68 -13.43
CA ASN A 126 -3.42 -24.98 -12.49
C ASN A 126 -4.01 -23.88 -11.66
N ASN A 127 -5.18 -24.04 -11.28
CA ASN A 127 -5.98 -23.90 -10.05
C ASN A 127 -5.28 -23.33 -8.81
N ASN A 128 -4.18 -22.60 -8.94
CA ASN A 128 -3.56 -21.97 -7.81
C ASN A 128 -4.16 -20.56 -7.61
N TRP A 129 -5.17 -20.47 -6.77
CA TRP A 129 -5.88 -19.25 -6.40
C TRP A 129 -5.05 -18.28 -5.53
N ASN A 130 -3.80 -18.66 -5.22
CA ASN A 130 -2.92 -17.88 -4.36
C ASN A 130 -2.15 -16.78 -5.11
N TYR A 131 -2.43 -16.55 -6.38
CA TYR A 131 -1.75 -15.53 -7.18
C TYR A 131 -2.53 -14.22 -7.24
N SER A 132 -1.81 -13.11 -7.06
CA SER A 132 -2.32 -11.79 -7.37
C SER A 132 -1.83 -11.34 -8.74
N ASN A 133 -2.77 -11.04 -9.63
CA ASN A 133 -2.48 -10.67 -11.00
C ASN A 133 -2.59 -9.15 -11.19
N PHE A 134 -1.56 -8.57 -11.80
CA PHE A 134 -1.55 -7.16 -12.19
C PHE A 134 -1.43 -7.04 -13.70
N VAL A 135 -2.13 -6.08 -14.25
CA VAL A 135 -2.14 -5.83 -15.69
C VAL A 135 -1.80 -4.36 -15.94
N ARG A 136 -0.77 -4.12 -16.70
CA ARG A 136 -0.47 -2.78 -17.25
C ARG A 136 -1.08 -2.69 -18.65
N LEU A 137 -2.11 -1.88 -18.77
CA LEU A 137 -2.71 -1.60 -20.08
C LEU A 137 -1.77 -0.73 -20.91
N ARG A 138 -1.74 -0.97 -22.22
CA ARG A 138 -1.01 -0.09 -23.16
C ARG A 138 -1.69 1.28 -23.21
N GLU A 139 -0.92 2.31 -23.52
CA GLU A 139 -1.47 3.64 -23.75
C GLU A 139 -2.55 3.61 -24.85
N GLY A 140 -3.70 4.19 -24.56
CA GLY A 140 -4.87 4.17 -25.43
C GLY A 140 -5.71 2.89 -25.43
N ALA A 141 -5.38 1.89 -24.62
CA ALA A 141 -6.21 0.70 -24.47
C ALA A 141 -7.46 1.02 -23.63
N GLU A 142 -8.61 0.61 -24.14
CA GLU A 142 -9.88 0.75 -23.43
C GLU A 142 -10.05 -0.36 -22.38
N LYS A 143 -10.30 0.04 -21.13
CA LYS A 143 -10.51 -0.86 -20.00
C LYS A 143 -11.61 -1.89 -20.27
N GLU A 144 -12.74 -1.44 -20.82
CA GLU A 144 -13.89 -2.30 -21.09
C GLU A 144 -13.60 -3.32 -22.20
N ALA A 145 -12.86 -2.93 -23.23
CA ALA A 145 -12.46 -3.86 -24.28
C ALA A 145 -11.54 -4.96 -23.75
N PHE A 146 -10.61 -4.60 -22.86
CA PHE A 146 -9.76 -5.58 -22.20
C PHE A 146 -10.58 -6.52 -21.30
N LEU A 147 -11.50 -5.97 -20.48
CA LEU A 147 -12.35 -6.79 -19.61
C LEU A 147 -13.20 -7.79 -20.36
N ASN A 148 -13.85 -7.35 -21.45
CA ASN A 148 -14.67 -8.24 -22.29
C ASN A 148 -13.84 -9.38 -22.90
N LEU A 149 -12.63 -9.08 -23.37
CA LEU A 149 -11.72 -10.07 -23.91
C LEU A 149 -11.24 -11.03 -22.83
N PHE A 150 -10.81 -10.51 -21.68
CA PHE A 150 -10.36 -11.30 -20.55
C PHE A 150 -11.48 -12.23 -20.04
N GLN A 151 -12.67 -11.70 -19.84
CA GLN A 151 -13.83 -12.46 -19.38
C GLN A 151 -14.21 -13.59 -20.36
N HIS A 152 -14.12 -13.30 -21.66
CA HIS A 152 -14.38 -14.32 -22.69
C HIS A 152 -13.40 -15.50 -22.58
N TYR A 153 -12.08 -15.23 -22.51
CA TYR A 153 -11.09 -16.29 -22.38
C TYR A 153 -11.12 -16.98 -21.02
N TYR A 154 -11.35 -16.21 -19.96
CA TYR A 154 -11.43 -16.73 -18.61
C TYR A 154 -12.63 -17.67 -18.43
N SER A 155 -13.80 -17.32 -18.97
CA SER A 155 -14.97 -18.20 -18.92
C SER A 155 -14.75 -19.49 -19.70
N GLN A 156 -14.12 -19.43 -20.87
CA GLN A 156 -13.78 -20.65 -21.63
C GLN A 156 -12.84 -21.58 -20.85
N TRP A 157 -11.81 -21.00 -20.23
CA TRP A 157 -10.88 -21.74 -19.40
C TRP A 157 -11.58 -22.34 -18.17
N TYR A 158 -12.41 -21.55 -17.49
CA TYR A 158 -13.14 -21.97 -16.30
C TYR A 158 -14.07 -23.15 -16.59
N PHE A 159 -14.89 -23.07 -17.62
CA PHE A 159 -15.78 -24.18 -17.99
C PHE A 159 -15.02 -25.43 -18.45
N ALA A 160 -13.85 -25.28 -19.04
CA ALA A 160 -13.00 -26.44 -19.33
C ALA A 160 -12.49 -27.12 -18.04
N GLN A 161 -12.19 -26.33 -17.00
CA GLN A 161 -11.82 -26.87 -15.67
C GLN A 161 -13.01 -27.53 -14.97
N VAL A 162 -14.21 -26.98 -15.12
CA VAL A 162 -15.44 -27.59 -14.58
C VAL A 162 -15.66 -29.01 -15.16
N GLU A 163 -15.47 -29.18 -16.46
CA GLU A 163 -15.56 -30.50 -17.07
C GLU A 163 -14.48 -31.48 -16.55
N GLU A 164 -13.25 -31.00 -16.35
CA GLU A 164 -12.18 -31.78 -15.71
C GLU A 164 -12.53 -32.17 -14.27
N TRP A 165 -13.13 -31.28 -13.47
CA TRP A 165 -13.58 -31.62 -12.12
C TRP A 165 -14.70 -32.64 -12.10
N ILE A 166 -15.64 -32.56 -13.02
CA ILE A 166 -16.70 -33.58 -13.17
C ILE A 166 -16.12 -34.94 -13.52
N GLU A 167 -15.09 -35.00 -14.38
CA GLU A 167 -14.39 -36.26 -14.68
C GLU A 167 -13.69 -36.83 -13.43
N LEU A 168 -13.17 -36.00 -12.54
CA LEU A 168 -12.51 -36.43 -11.31
C LEU A 168 -13.48 -36.81 -10.19
N TRP A 169 -14.64 -36.16 -10.12
CA TRP A 169 -15.68 -36.38 -9.09
C TRP A 169 -17.07 -36.49 -9.76
N PRO A 170 -17.32 -37.60 -10.46
CA PRO A 170 -18.58 -37.79 -11.21
C PRO A 170 -19.81 -37.92 -10.31
N GLU A 171 -19.65 -38.26 -9.02
CA GLU A 171 -20.72 -38.32 -8.03
C GLU A 171 -21.26 -36.93 -7.65
N ASP A 172 -20.46 -35.86 -7.83
CA ASP A 172 -20.79 -34.49 -7.48
C ASP A 172 -21.15 -33.66 -8.73
N GLU A 173 -21.35 -34.26 -9.89
CA GLU A 173 -21.59 -33.56 -11.17
C GLU A 173 -22.67 -32.48 -11.05
N ASP A 174 -23.82 -32.80 -10.47
CA ASP A 174 -24.96 -31.89 -10.38
C ASP A 174 -24.61 -30.67 -9.51
N GLU A 175 -23.86 -30.87 -8.42
CA GLU A 175 -23.43 -29.79 -7.50
C GLU A 175 -22.37 -28.92 -8.17
N ILE A 176 -21.39 -29.51 -8.82
CA ILE A 176 -20.32 -28.80 -9.55
C ILE A 176 -20.92 -27.95 -10.68
N ARG A 177 -21.88 -28.47 -11.45
CA ARG A 177 -22.54 -27.69 -12.51
C ARG A 177 -23.39 -26.55 -11.96
N ASP A 178 -24.16 -26.82 -10.93
CA ASP A 178 -24.99 -25.75 -10.30
C ASP A 178 -24.11 -24.64 -9.73
N GLU A 179 -23.02 -24.98 -9.07
CA GLU A 179 -22.05 -24.01 -8.55
C GLU A 179 -21.36 -23.23 -9.69
N ALA A 180 -21.01 -23.89 -10.79
CA ALA A 180 -20.39 -23.24 -11.94
C ALA A 180 -21.34 -22.30 -12.69
N GLU A 181 -22.63 -22.65 -12.79
CA GLU A 181 -23.63 -21.84 -13.49
C GLU A 181 -24.22 -20.73 -12.62
N ASN A 182 -24.42 -20.98 -11.34
CA ASN A 182 -25.12 -20.10 -10.40
C ASN A 182 -24.18 -19.40 -9.40
N GLY A 183 -22.97 -19.88 -9.22
CA GLY A 183 -21.92 -19.31 -8.35
C GLY A 183 -21.33 -17.99 -8.85
N GLY A 184 -22.06 -17.24 -9.62
CA GLY A 184 -21.90 -15.95 -10.30
C GLY A 184 -20.70 -15.05 -10.01
N ASP A 185 -20.11 -15.15 -8.82
CA ASP A 185 -19.01 -14.29 -8.40
C ASP A 185 -17.65 -14.63 -9.05
N ILE A 186 -17.46 -15.89 -9.48
CA ILE A 186 -16.20 -16.34 -10.08
C ILE A 186 -16.00 -15.77 -11.49
N LEU A 187 -17.08 -15.53 -12.21
CA LEU A 187 -17.06 -14.97 -13.57
C LEU A 187 -17.17 -13.43 -13.59
N ASP A 188 -17.48 -12.78 -12.47
CA ASP A 188 -17.53 -11.31 -12.37
C ASP A 188 -16.11 -10.72 -12.21
N THR A 189 -15.39 -10.68 -13.31
CA THR A 189 -14.05 -10.10 -13.35
C THR A 189 -14.10 -8.58 -13.37
N ARG A 190 -13.31 -7.94 -12.49
CA ARG A 190 -13.22 -6.49 -12.38
C ARG A 190 -11.77 -6.05 -12.47
N LEU A 191 -11.54 -4.96 -13.21
CA LEU A 191 -10.28 -4.23 -13.14
C LEU A 191 -10.42 -3.09 -12.12
N VAL A 192 -9.58 -3.12 -11.12
CA VAL A 192 -9.47 -2.04 -10.14
C VAL A 192 -8.20 -1.25 -10.45
N ALA A 193 -8.32 0.08 -10.52
CA ALA A 193 -7.15 0.93 -10.68
C ALA A 193 -6.25 0.81 -9.45
N LEU A 194 -4.94 0.83 -9.64
CA LEU A 194 -3.97 0.64 -8.58
C LEU A 194 -4.15 1.66 -7.44
N GLU A 195 -4.45 2.91 -7.77
CA GLU A 195 -4.76 4.00 -6.84
C GLU A 195 -6.00 3.76 -5.98
N ASP A 196 -6.94 2.96 -6.47
CA ASP A 196 -8.19 2.63 -5.77
C ASP A 196 -8.05 1.37 -4.87
N THR A 197 -6.99 0.58 -5.01
CA THR A 197 -6.86 -0.70 -4.32
C THR A 197 -6.85 -0.58 -2.81
N TYR A 198 -6.20 0.46 -2.28
CA TYR A 198 -6.08 0.65 -0.84
C TYR A 198 -7.43 0.91 -0.15
N TYR A 199 -8.31 1.75 -0.74
CA TYR A 199 -9.56 2.15 -0.12
C TYR A 199 -10.80 1.43 -0.63
N ARG A 200 -10.74 0.81 -1.81
CA ARG A 200 -11.88 0.14 -2.46
C ARG A 200 -11.74 -1.37 -2.56
N GLY A 201 -10.67 -1.91 -2.03
CA GLY A 201 -10.37 -3.33 -2.11
C GLY A 201 -11.25 -4.18 -1.21
N ASN A 202 -12.49 -4.47 -1.62
CA ASN A 202 -13.22 -5.64 -1.13
C ASN A 202 -12.75 -6.86 -1.93
N PHE A 203 -11.47 -7.17 -1.82
CA PHE A 203 -10.93 -8.37 -2.43
C PHE A 203 -11.09 -9.51 -1.43
N HIS A 204 -11.92 -10.49 -1.74
CA HIS A 204 -11.92 -11.74 -1.01
C HIS A 204 -10.55 -12.41 -1.20
N ALA A 205 -9.89 -12.78 -0.13
CA ALA A 205 -8.57 -13.44 -0.12
C ALA A 205 -7.34 -12.54 -0.39
N ASN A 206 -7.32 -11.32 0.12
CA ASN A 206 -6.13 -10.47 0.01
C ASN A 206 -5.22 -10.59 1.21
N TYR A 207 -4.31 -11.54 1.13
CA TYR A 207 -3.21 -11.66 2.10
C TYR A 207 -2.01 -10.75 1.74
N ILE A 208 -1.99 -10.19 0.52
CA ILE A 208 -0.86 -9.42 -0.01
C ILE A 208 -1.07 -7.91 0.15
N PHE A 209 -2.34 -7.47 0.21
CA PHE A 209 -2.66 -6.04 0.27
C PHE A 209 -3.18 -5.65 1.65
N GLU A 210 -2.54 -4.67 2.25
CA GLU A 210 -3.20 -3.94 3.32
C GLU A 210 -4.27 -3.04 2.72
N THR A 211 -5.50 -3.32 3.06
CA THR A 211 -6.62 -2.46 2.66
C THR A 211 -6.97 -1.51 3.79
N GLY A 212 -6.98 -0.23 3.51
CA GLY A 212 -7.43 0.80 4.43
C GLY A 212 -8.96 0.85 4.49
N ASN A 213 -9.48 1.20 5.65
CA ASN A 213 -10.92 1.48 5.76
C ASN A 213 -11.25 2.81 5.09
N GLY A 214 -11.86 2.79 3.90
CA GLY A 214 -12.25 3.99 3.14
C GLY A 214 -13.18 4.93 3.90
N SER A 215 -13.87 4.46 4.94
CA SER A 215 -14.73 5.28 5.79
C SER A 215 -13.93 6.10 6.81
N ALA A 216 -12.74 5.65 7.20
CA ALA A 216 -11.95 6.32 8.23
C ALA A 216 -11.53 7.76 7.86
N PRO A 217 -11.01 8.06 6.67
CA PRO A 217 -10.71 9.43 6.24
C PRO A 217 -11.94 10.33 6.22
N ILE A 218 -13.10 9.81 5.81
CA ILE A 218 -14.37 10.55 5.77
C ILE A 218 -14.80 10.93 7.19
N ILE A 219 -14.77 9.98 8.11
CA ILE A 219 -15.11 10.20 9.52
C ILE A 219 -14.16 11.23 10.14
N LEU A 220 -12.85 11.07 9.95
CA LEU A 220 -11.84 12.01 10.48
C LEU A 220 -12.03 13.41 9.91
N THR A 221 -12.28 13.53 8.60
CA THR A 221 -12.53 14.82 7.95
C THR A 221 -13.80 15.47 8.50
N THR A 222 -14.86 14.69 8.74
CA THR A 222 -16.10 15.19 9.31
C THR A 222 -15.90 15.70 10.73
N ILE A 223 -15.17 14.95 11.57
CA ILE A 223 -14.83 15.38 12.93
C ILE A 223 -14.00 16.65 12.89
N ALA A 224 -12.98 16.72 12.03
CA ALA A 224 -12.16 17.91 11.87
C ALA A 224 -13.00 19.13 11.47
N LEU A 225 -13.94 18.97 10.54
CA LEU A 225 -14.84 20.04 10.13
C LEU A 225 -15.70 20.55 11.30
N VAL A 226 -16.26 19.64 12.09
CA VAL A 226 -17.04 20.00 13.29
C VAL A 226 -16.19 20.77 14.29
N ILE A 227 -14.95 20.34 14.53
CA ILE A 227 -14.01 21.05 15.43
C ILE A 227 -13.73 22.47 14.90
N VAL A 228 -13.51 22.62 13.60
CA VAL A 228 -13.30 23.93 12.97
C VAL A 228 -14.52 24.83 13.14
N ILE A 229 -15.73 24.31 12.96
CA ILE A 229 -16.98 25.08 13.17
C ILE A 229 -17.09 25.53 14.63
N ILE A 230 -16.86 24.66 15.60
CA ILE A 230 -16.88 24.99 17.02
C ILE A 230 -15.83 26.07 17.35
N ALA A 231 -14.61 25.90 16.84
CA ALA A 231 -13.54 26.88 17.02
C ALA A 231 -13.91 28.25 16.43
N PHE A 232 -14.55 28.26 15.25
CA PHE A 232 -15.03 29.47 14.62
C PHE A 232 -16.13 30.16 15.47
N ILE A 233 -17.09 29.43 16.00
CA ILE A 233 -18.12 29.96 16.89
C ILE A 233 -17.48 30.56 18.15
N ASN A 234 -16.53 29.88 18.75
CA ASN A 234 -15.81 30.38 19.92
C ASN A 234 -15.02 31.68 19.62
N PHE A 235 -14.35 31.71 18.45
CA PHE A 235 -13.67 32.92 17.98
C PHE A 235 -14.65 34.10 17.81
N VAL A 236 -15.80 33.87 17.17
CA VAL A 236 -16.82 34.89 17.01
C VAL A 236 -17.35 35.41 18.36
N ASN A 237 -17.66 34.50 19.29
CA ASN A 237 -18.12 34.84 20.62
C ASN A 237 -17.07 35.68 21.39
N PHE A 238 -15.81 35.27 21.31
CA PHE A 238 -14.70 36.04 21.91
C PHE A 238 -14.56 37.43 21.29
N PHE A 239 -14.68 37.51 19.96
CA PHE A 239 -14.62 38.78 19.22
C PHE A 239 -15.72 39.74 19.67
N PHE A 240 -16.97 39.24 19.78
CA PHE A 240 -18.10 40.03 20.26
C PHE A 240 -17.92 40.51 21.71
N ALA A 241 -17.35 39.70 22.57
CA ALA A 241 -17.06 40.08 23.95
C ALA A 241 -16.06 41.25 24.05
N LEU A 242 -15.17 41.40 23.07
CA LEU A 242 -14.19 42.51 23.01
C LEU A 242 -14.76 43.78 22.40
N VAL A 243 -15.90 43.74 21.72
CA VAL A 243 -16.51 44.91 21.04
C VAL A 243 -16.69 46.12 22.00
N PRO A 244 -17.24 45.97 23.22
CA PRO A 244 -17.44 47.16 24.12
C PRO A 244 -16.13 47.84 24.49
N VAL A 245 -15.07 47.09 24.70
CA VAL A 245 -13.75 47.61 25.02
C VAL A 245 -13.14 48.34 23.83
N ARG A 246 -13.28 47.78 22.63
CA ARG A 246 -12.75 48.34 21.38
C ARG A 246 -13.51 49.57 20.90
N MET A 247 -14.81 49.69 21.21
CA MET A 247 -15.64 50.84 20.84
C MET A 247 -15.11 52.15 21.40
N ARG A 248 -14.53 52.14 22.62
CA ARG A 248 -13.90 53.34 23.19
C ARG A 248 -12.70 53.79 22.33
N ALA A 249 -11.81 52.90 21.98
CA ALA A 249 -10.65 53.19 21.13
C ALA A 249 -11.06 53.68 19.74
N VAL A 250 -12.04 53.03 19.14
CA VAL A 250 -12.59 53.42 17.82
C VAL A 250 -13.19 54.82 17.86
N ASN A 251 -13.95 55.17 18.91
CA ASN A 251 -14.56 56.49 19.05
C ASN A 251 -13.49 57.57 19.22
N ILE A 252 -12.45 57.32 20.00
CA ILE A 252 -11.32 58.26 20.14
C ILE A 252 -10.64 58.46 18.78
N CYS A 253 -10.32 57.42 18.04
CA CYS A 253 -9.71 57.53 16.72
C CYS A 253 -10.58 58.31 15.74
N LYS A 254 -11.91 58.12 15.79
CA LYS A 254 -12.87 58.90 14.95
C LYS A 254 -12.87 60.37 15.27
N VAL A 255 -12.81 60.75 16.57
CA VAL A 255 -12.72 62.16 16.98
C VAL A 255 -11.44 62.80 16.44
N PHE A 256 -10.35 62.07 16.35
CA PHE A 256 -9.10 62.54 15.73
C PHE A 256 -9.07 62.40 14.20
N GLY A 257 -10.20 62.11 13.53
CA GLY A 257 -10.31 62.12 12.09
C GLY A 257 -9.90 60.85 11.36
N ALA A 258 -9.75 59.71 12.06
CA ALA A 258 -9.43 58.47 11.43
C ALA A 258 -10.55 57.99 10.48
N SER A 259 -10.18 57.62 9.26
CA SER A 259 -11.14 57.11 8.25
C SER A 259 -11.65 55.73 8.67
N GLN A 260 -12.86 55.38 8.23
CA GLN A 260 -13.46 54.08 8.47
C GLN A 260 -12.61 52.93 7.81
N GLY A 261 -11.94 53.23 6.71
CA GLY A 261 -11.03 52.30 6.04
C GLY A 261 -9.83 51.94 6.90
N THR A 262 -9.18 52.95 7.50
CA THR A 262 -8.03 52.73 8.37
C THR A 262 -8.37 51.86 9.58
N LEU A 263 -9.55 52.07 10.18
CA LEU A 263 -10.00 51.29 11.32
C LEU A 263 -10.26 49.83 10.95
N ARG A 264 -10.89 49.58 9.77
CA ARG A 264 -11.14 48.23 9.27
C ARG A 264 -9.83 47.48 9.00
N TRP A 265 -8.86 48.14 8.38
CA TRP A 265 -7.54 47.54 8.12
C TRP A 265 -6.79 47.21 9.41
N ASN A 266 -6.82 48.06 10.42
CA ASN A 266 -6.18 47.76 11.69
C ASN A 266 -6.75 46.49 12.36
N PHE A 267 -8.09 46.34 12.36
CA PHE A 267 -8.71 45.12 12.90
C PHE A 267 -8.40 43.88 12.06
N LEU A 268 -8.33 44.02 10.74
CA LEU A 268 -7.98 42.94 9.87
C LEU A 268 -6.53 42.46 10.10
N PHE A 269 -5.57 43.38 10.21
CA PHE A 269 -4.19 43.05 10.49
C PHE A 269 -4.02 42.40 11.87
N GLU A 270 -4.77 42.83 12.88
CA GLU A 270 -4.75 42.23 14.21
C GLU A 270 -5.29 40.77 14.13
N ALA A 271 -6.40 40.55 13.43
CA ALA A 271 -6.96 39.22 13.24
C ALA A 271 -6.02 38.31 12.46
N ILE A 272 -5.42 38.78 11.37
CA ILE A 272 -4.42 38.04 10.59
C ILE A 272 -3.19 37.72 11.45
N GLY A 273 -2.71 38.67 12.27
CA GLY A 273 -1.58 38.43 13.16
C GLY A 273 -1.85 37.28 14.15
N LEU A 274 -3.04 37.27 14.76
CA LEU A 274 -3.44 36.19 15.66
C LEU A 274 -3.52 34.84 14.94
N VAL A 275 -4.06 34.79 13.72
CA VAL A 275 -4.13 33.57 12.93
C VAL A 275 -2.74 33.05 12.57
N LEU A 276 -1.81 33.96 12.18
CA LEU A 276 -0.44 33.56 11.84
C LEU A 276 0.32 33.03 13.07
N ILE A 277 0.14 33.62 14.23
CA ILE A 277 0.74 33.15 15.49
C ILE A 277 0.17 31.78 15.85
N SER A 278 -1.15 31.61 15.75
CA SER A 278 -1.80 30.30 16.00
C SER A 278 -1.33 29.24 15.05
N MET A 279 -1.17 29.58 13.76
CA MET A 279 -0.68 28.65 12.73
C MET A 279 0.78 28.23 12.99
N ALA A 280 1.65 29.20 13.37
CA ALA A 280 3.03 28.90 13.73
C ALA A 280 3.12 28.00 14.97
N LEU A 281 2.29 28.27 15.99
CA LEU A 281 2.21 27.43 17.19
C LEU A 281 1.73 26.03 16.87
N THR A 282 0.69 25.89 16.04
CA THR A 282 0.17 24.59 15.61
C THR A 282 1.23 23.80 14.85
N PHE A 283 1.95 24.44 13.93
CA PHE A 283 3.03 23.82 13.18
C PHE A 283 4.16 23.34 14.11
N TYR A 284 4.56 24.17 15.06
CA TYR A 284 5.55 23.79 16.06
C TYR A 284 5.10 22.58 16.91
N LEU A 285 3.84 22.58 17.37
CA LEU A 285 3.28 21.46 18.13
C LEU A 285 3.23 20.17 17.27
N MET A 286 2.91 20.30 15.98
CA MET A 286 2.86 19.17 15.06
C MET A 286 4.24 18.52 14.90
N ILE A 287 5.30 19.33 14.71
CA ILE A 287 6.69 18.84 14.67
C ILE A 287 7.07 18.17 16.00
N ALA A 288 6.75 18.79 17.13
CA ALA A 288 7.07 18.23 18.44
C ALA A 288 6.36 16.90 18.72
N ILE A 289 5.17 16.70 18.16
CA ILE A 289 4.42 15.46 18.31
C ILE A 289 4.96 14.38 17.35
N GLN A 290 5.46 14.73 16.18
CA GLN A 290 6.03 13.78 15.22
C GLN A 290 7.17 12.93 15.79
N GLU A 291 8.00 13.49 16.66
CA GLU A 291 9.09 12.77 17.32
C GLU A 291 8.66 12.08 18.63
N SER A 292 7.36 12.12 18.95
CA SER A 292 6.86 11.60 20.20
C SER A 292 6.36 10.14 20.04
N PHE A 293 6.29 9.45 21.18
CA PHE A 293 5.70 8.12 21.33
C PHE A 293 4.33 7.91 20.62
N ILE A 294 3.57 8.99 20.37
CA ILE A 294 2.26 8.93 19.70
C ILE A 294 2.39 8.49 18.24
N THR A 295 3.49 8.79 17.57
CA THR A 295 3.74 8.39 16.17
C THR A 295 3.95 6.90 16.00
N GLN A 296 4.33 6.16 17.04
CA GLN A 296 4.38 4.71 17.00
C GLN A 296 3.01 4.05 16.81
N TYR A 297 1.93 4.75 17.16
CA TYR A 297 0.55 4.25 17.04
C TYR A 297 -0.20 4.83 15.84
N VAL A 298 0.31 5.89 15.24
CA VAL A 298 -0.28 6.54 14.06
C VAL A 298 0.79 6.59 12.99
N THR A 299 0.86 5.56 12.16
CA THR A 299 1.73 5.51 10.99
C THR A 299 1.23 6.48 9.92
N CYS A 300 1.40 7.77 10.16
CA CYS A 300 1.21 8.82 9.17
C CYS A 300 2.54 9.53 9.01
N SER A 301 3.22 9.31 7.90
CA SER A 301 4.29 10.20 7.45
C SER A 301 3.63 11.44 6.80
N LEU A 302 4.11 12.61 7.16
CA LEU A 302 3.77 13.87 6.48
C LEU A 302 4.65 14.05 5.25
#